data_8e069de00c0b512f021e862e44c95d26
#
_entry.id   8e069de00c0b512f021e862e44c95d26
#
_cell.length_a   1.000
_cell.length_b   1.000
_cell.length_c   1.000
_cell.angle_alpha   90.00
_cell.angle_beta   90.00
_cell.angle_gamma   90.00
#
_symmetry.space_group_name_H-M   'P 1'
#
loop_
_entity.id
_entity.type
_entity.pdbx_description
1 polymer ?
#
loop_
_entity_poly.entity_id
_entity_poly.type
_entity_poly.pdbx_seq_one_letter_code
_entity_poly.pdbx_strand_id
1 'polypeptide(L)'
;MYKRQAPILPIDSEHSAIFQCLVGEQSPIRRLIITCSGGAFRDLPCEKLADVTVEQALRHPQWEMGAKITIDSSTLVNKGFEVIEAHWLFGTPVEKITVLLHPQSIVHSMVEFEDGAIKAQLGTPDMRMPISFALMYPRRATRPGERFDFMAHPQLTFAGVDRAKYPALEIACECLRRRGTAACTMNGANEVAVAAFLGRKCAWLDIVRAIEYALGRASFAAAPTLGDYAEANDEARRLAAEYLAL
;
A
#
# COMPACT_ATOMS: atom_id res chain seq x y z
N MET A 1 -4.04 -10.16 -16.72
CA MET A 1 -4.68 -8.85 -16.53
C MET A 1 -5.05 -8.23 -17.87
N TYR A 2 -6.25 -8.49 -18.34
CA TYR A 2 -6.78 -7.85 -19.54
C TYR A 2 -8.21 -7.38 -19.25
N LYS A 3 -8.42 -6.08 -19.18
CA LYS A 3 -9.75 -5.55 -19.35
C LYS A 3 -9.87 -5.06 -20.78
N ARG A 4 -10.70 -5.75 -21.56
CA ARG A 4 -11.10 -5.30 -22.89
C ARG A 4 -9.94 -4.96 -23.82
N GLN A 5 -9.05 -5.92 -24.13
CA GLN A 5 -8.07 -5.84 -25.21
C GLN A 5 -6.76 -5.06 -24.93
N ALA A 6 -6.61 -4.40 -23.80
CA ALA A 6 -5.35 -3.75 -23.45
C ALA A 6 -4.69 -4.41 -22.23
N PRO A 7 -3.39 -4.72 -22.26
CA PRO A 7 -2.65 -5.16 -21.09
C PRO A 7 -2.54 -4.02 -20.07
N ILE A 8 -2.70 -4.35 -18.79
CA ILE A 8 -2.41 -3.42 -17.70
C ILE A 8 -1.04 -3.80 -17.13
N LEU A 9 -0.08 -2.88 -17.21
CA LEU A 9 1.26 -3.05 -16.67
C LEU A 9 1.38 -2.19 -15.40
N PRO A 10 1.54 -2.79 -14.21
CA PRO A 10 1.62 -2.03 -12.98
C PRO A 10 2.94 -1.28 -12.89
N ILE A 11 2.89 -0.04 -12.39
CA ILE A 11 4.05 0.83 -12.17
C ILE A 11 4.39 0.92 -10.70
N ASP A 12 3.41 0.80 -9.80
CA ASP A 12 3.68 0.74 -8.38
C ASP A 12 4.70 -0.36 -8.08
N SER A 13 5.68 -0.09 -7.22
CA SER A 13 6.89 -0.92 -7.11
C SER A 13 6.59 -2.35 -6.70
N GLU A 14 5.68 -2.55 -5.76
CA GLU A 14 5.29 -3.85 -5.24
C GLU A 14 4.51 -4.66 -6.28
N HIS A 15 3.58 -4.02 -6.98
CA HIS A 15 2.79 -4.68 -8.01
C HIS A 15 3.61 -4.97 -9.27
N SER A 16 4.51 -4.06 -9.63
CA SER A 16 5.49 -4.31 -10.68
C SER A 16 6.38 -5.52 -10.34
N ALA A 17 6.82 -5.62 -9.07
CA ALA A 17 7.62 -6.76 -8.61
C ALA A 17 6.85 -8.08 -8.72
N ILE A 18 5.60 -8.12 -8.27
CA ILE A 18 4.72 -9.29 -8.42
C ILE A 18 4.56 -9.64 -9.90
N PHE A 19 4.24 -8.65 -10.75
CA PHE A 19 4.10 -8.86 -12.18
C PHE A 19 5.39 -9.44 -12.79
N GLN A 20 6.56 -8.91 -12.43
CA GLN A 20 7.86 -9.41 -12.92
C GLN A 20 8.12 -10.86 -12.48
N CYS A 21 7.70 -11.26 -11.28
CA CYS A 21 7.78 -12.64 -10.80
C CYS A 21 6.86 -13.59 -11.58
N LEU A 22 5.75 -13.07 -12.14
CA LEU A 22 4.75 -13.84 -12.87
C LEU A 22 5.02 -13.91 -14.38
N VAL A 23 5.98 -13.14 -14.91
CA VAL A 23 6.31 -13.19 -16.35
C VAL A 23 6.78 -14.59 -16.74
N GLY A 24 6.07 -15.21 -17.69
CA GLY A 24 6.35 -16.56 -18.17
C GLY A 24 5.96 -17.69 -17.22
N GLU A 25 5.33 -17.38 -16.10
CA GLU A 25 4.90 -18.36 -15.11
C GLU A 25 3.46 -18.81 -15.38
N GLN A 26 3.23 -20.12 -15.29
CA GLN A 26 1.93 -20.75 -15.43
C GLN A 26 1.50 -21.52 -14.18
N SER A 27 2.36 -21.58 -13.17
CA SER A 27 2.11 -22.32 -11.93
C SER A 27 1.07 -21.61 -11.07
N PRO A 28 0.19 -22.34 -10.36
CA PRO A 28 -0.77 -21.75 -9.46
C PRO A 28 -0.09 -20.98 -8.31
N ILE A 29 -0.62 -19.80 -8.03
CA ILE A 29 -0.16 -18.94 -6.94
C ILE A 29 -0.72 -19.46 -5.62
N ARG A 30 0.15 -19.78 -4.67
CA ARG A 30 -0.23 -20.08 -3.29
C ARG A 30 -0.55 -18.81 -2.54
N ARG A 31 0.36 -17.81 -2.59
CA ARG A 31 0.15 -16.46 -2.01
C ARG A 31 1.04 -15.41 -2.65
N LEU A 32 0.58 -14.16 -2.54
CA LEU A 32 1.39 -12.98 -2.79
C LEU A 32 1.98 -12.48 -1.47
N ILE A 33 3.22 -12.02 -1.51
CA ILE A 33 3.92 -11.47 -0.35
C ILE A 33 4.35 -10.04 -0.72
N ILE A 34 3.67 -9.07 -0.15
CA ILE A 34 3.95 -7.64 -0.34
C ILE A 34 4.88 -7.21 0.79
N THR A 35 5.97 -6.54 0.47
CA THR A 35 6.89 -6.00 1.48
C THR A 35 6.59 -4.54 1.76
N CYS A 36 6.99 -4.06 2.93
CA CYS A 36 6.96 -2.65 3.29
C CYS A 36 8.12 -2.28 4.21
N SER A 37 8.57 -1.02 4.14
CA SER A 37 9.60 -0.50 5.05
C SER A 37 9.13 -0.40 6.51
N GLY A 38 7.80 -0.33 6.72
CA GLY A 38 7.16 -0.04 8.01
C GLY A 38 7.03 1.45 8.33
N GLY A 39 7.43 2.34 7.38
CA GLY A 39 7.31 3.79 7.52
C GLY A 39 8.17 4.40 8.63
N ALA A 40 7.95 5.69 8.89
CA ALA A 40 8.76 6.48 9.80
C ALA A 40 8.71 6.00 11.27
N PHE A 41 7.63 5.32 11.67
CA PHE A 41 7.39 4.95 13.06
C PHE A 41 7.55 3.45 13.35
N ARG A 42 8.12 2.67 12.42
CA ARG A 42 8.32 1.23 12.58
C ARG A 42 8.92 0.86 13.92
N ASP A 43 9.98 1.53 14.32
CA ASP A 43 10.74 1.22 15.54
C ASP A 43 10.29 2.04 16.76
N LEU A 44 9.25 2.88 16.62
CA LEU A 44 8.72 3.69 17.71
C LEU A 44 7.72 2.86 18.54
N PRO A 45 7.79 2.84 19.88
CA PRO A 45 6.78 2.23 20.74
C PRO A 45 5.37 2.84 20.54
N CYS A 46 4.32 2.03 20.70
CA CYS A 46 2.94 2.47 20.47
C CYS A 46 2.54 3.66 21.37
N GLU A 47 3.02 3.69 22.61
CA GLU A 47 2.72 4.72 23.58
C GLU A 47 3.20 6.12 23.18
N LYS A 48 4.19 6.17 22.29
CA LYS A 48 4.76 7.42 21.77
C LYS A 48 4.09 7.92 20.48
N LEU A 49 3.18 7.15 19.91
CA LEU A 49 2.50 7.53 18.66
C LEU A 49 1.53 8.70 18.82
N ALA A 50 1.05 8.96 20.04
CA ALA A 50 0.16 10.09 20.31
C ALA A 50 0.83 11.46 20.11
N ASP A 51 2.14 11.52 20.34
CA ASP A 51 2.91 12.77 20.38
C ASP A 51 3.78 13.00 19.15
N VAL A 52 3.60 12.18 18.09
CA VAL A 52 4.41 12.31 16.87
C VAL A 52 4.04 13.54 16.08
N THR A 53 5.06 14.19 15.50
CA THR A 53 4.89 15.40 14.71
C THR A 53 4.85 15.12 13.22
N VAL A 54 4.37 16.11 12.45
CA VAL A 54 4.39 16.05 10.98
C VAL A 54 5.80 15.87 10.45
N GLU A 55 6.78 16.58 11.03
CA GLU A 55 8.17 16.51 10.62
C GLU A 55 8.78 15.12 10.85
N GLN A 56 8.39 14.45 11.93
CA GLN A 56 8.81 13.07 12.20
C GLN A 56 8.16 12.10 11.20
N ALA A 57 6.87 12.26 10.93
CA ALA A 57 6.13 11.40 10.01
C ALA A 57 6.61 11.52 8.56
N LEU A 58 7.11 12.70 8.16
CA LEU A 58 7.66 12.94 6.83
C LEU A 58 9.08 12.37 6.61
N ARG A 59 9.73 11.84 7.64
CA ARG A 59 11.06 11.21 7.54
C ARG A 59 10.94 9.75 7.15
N HIS A 60 10.67 9.48 5.86
CA HIS A 60 10.67 8.09 5.39
C HIS A 60 12.10 7.52 5.39
N PRO A 61 12.30 6.26 5.89
CA PRO A 61 13.65 5.71 6.08
C PRO A 61 14.39 5.37 4.77
N GLN A 62 13.69 5.13 3.64
CA GLN A 62 14.28 4.61 2.41
C GLN A 62 13.92 5.41 1.15
N TRP A 63 12.75 6.07 1.11
CA TRP A 63 12.22 6.71 -0.08
C TRP A 63 12.10 8.23 0.10
N GLU A 64 12.47 8.97 -0.94
CA GLU A 64 12.06 10.36 -1.11
C GLU A 64 10.74 10.41 -1.87
N MET A 65 9.67 10.81 -1.21
CA MET A 65 8.30 10.77 -1.77
C MET A 65 7.52 12.05 -1.45
N GLY A 66 6.39 12.25 -2.14
CA GLY A 66 5.45 13.31 -1.80
C GLY A 66 4.89 13.18 -0.38
N ALA A 67 4.47 14.30 0.22
CA ALA A 67 4.04 14.34 1.61
C ALA A 67 2.88 13.37 1.92
N LYS A 68 1.86 13.33 1.05
CA LYS A 68 0.68 12.46 1.25
C LYS A 68 1.07 10.99 1.37
N ILE A 69 1.79 10.44 0.41
CA ILE A 69 2.18 9.02 0.42
C ILE A 69 3.17 8.69 1.55
N THR A 70 3.98 9.65 1.99
CA THR A 70 4.88 9.48 3.14
C THR A 70 4.09 9.30 4.43
N ILE A 71 3.01 10.07 4.63
CA ILE A 71 2.10 9.87 5.76
C ILE A 71 1.36 8.53 5.64
N ASP A 72 0.85 8.17 4.46
CA ASP A 72 0.20 6.88 4.21
C ASP A 72 1.13 5.69 4.48
N SER A 73 2.42 5.84 4.18
CA SER A 73 3.45 4.86 4.55
C SER A 73 3.60 4.75 6.07
N SER A 74 3.58 5.88 6.79
CA SER A 74 3.73 5.91 8.24
C SER A 74 2.58 5.25 8.99
N THR A 75 1.37 5.25 8.42
CA THR A 75 0.15 4.63 8.96
C THR A 75 -0.09 3.21 8.43
N LEU A 76 0.66 2.78 7.42
CA LEU A 76 0.41 1.61 6.57
C LEU A 76 -0.93 1.65 5.81
N VAL A 77 -1.58 2.79 5.69
CA VAL A 77 -2.73 2.98 4.77
C VAL A 77 -2.30 2.68 3.34
N ASN A 78 -1.13 3.19 2.90
CA ASN A 78 -0.60 2.90 1.57
C ASN A 78 -0.50 1.38 1.33
N LYS A 79 0.04 0.64 2.29
CA LYS A 79 0.16 -0.80 2.19
C LYS A 79 -1.21 -1.50 2.18
N GLY A 80 -2.19 -0.95 2.87
CA GLY A 80 -3.58 -1.38 2.78
C GLY A 80 -4.16 -1.22 1.37
N PHE A 81 -3.93 -0.08 0.72
CA PHE A 81 -4.32 0.13 -0.68
C PHE A 81 -3.61 -0.82 -1.62
N GLU A 82 -2.35 -1.06 -1.42
CA GLU A 82 -1.60 -2.02 -2.24
C GLU A 82 -2.13 -3.46 -2.11
N VAL A 83 -2.62 -3.88 -0.95
CA VAL A 83 -3.33 -5.17 -0.80
C VAL A 83 -4.60 -5.19 -1.66
N ILE A 84 -5.38 -4.09 -1.65
CA ILE A 84 -6.59 -3.96 -2.48
C ILE A 84 -6.21 -4.00 -3.97
N GLU A 85 -5.20 -3.27 -4.38
CA GLU A 85 -4.72 -3.23 -5.76
C GLU A 85 -4.22 -4.61 -6.22
N ALA A 86 -3.44 -5.32 -5.40
CA ALA A 86 -2.94 -6.65 -5.71
C ALA A 86 -4.09 -7.64 -5.95
N HIS A 87 -5.16 -7.56 -5.16
CA HIS A 87 -6.37 -8.36 -5.40
C HIS A 87 -6.95 -8.11 -6.80
N TRP A 88 -7.14 -6.84 -7.15
CA TRP A 88 -7.75 -6.48 -8.42
C TRP A 88 -6.85 -6.73 -9.63
N LEU A 89 -5.55 -6.53 -9.47
CA LEU A 89 -4.57 -6.72 -10.53
C LEU A 89 -4.31 -8.20 -10.81
N PHE A 90 -4.20 -9.03 -9.78
CA PHE A 90 -3.76 -10.42 -9.90
C PHE A 90 -4.88 -11.45 -9.66
N GLY A 91 -6.08 -11.01 -9.27
CA GLY A 91 -7.21 -11.89 -8.99
C GLY A 91 -7.00 -12.76 -7.74
N THR A 92 -6.09 -12.35 -6.83
CA THR A 92 -5.72 -13.12 -5.64
C THR A 92 -6.62 -12.75 -4.47
N PRO A 93 -7.28 -13.71 -3.78
CA PRO A 93 -8.08 -13.43 -2.58
C PRO A 93 -7.24 -12.79 -1.47
N VAL A 94 -7.87 -11.94 -0.64
CA VAL A 94 -7.17 -11.22 0.44
C VAL A 94 -6.48 -12.16 1.42
N GLU A 95 -7.03 -13.34 1.66
CA GLU A 95 -6.49 -14.39 2.53
C GLU A 95 -5.17 -14.97 2.00
N LYS A 96 -4.92 -14.83 0.70
CA LYS A 96 -3.67 -15.23 0.02
C LYS A 96 -2.71 -14.05 -0.21
N ILE A 97 -2.93 -12.90 0.41
CA ILE A 97 -2.03 -11.74 0.34
C ILE A 97 -1.45 -11.48 1.73
N THR A 98 -0.14 -11.64 1.85
CA THR A 98 0.60 -11.44 3.10
C THR A 98 1.43 -10.17 3.01
N VAL A 99 1.44 -9.37 4.08
CA VAL A 99 2.33 -8.19 4.19
C VAL A 99 3.44 -8.51 5.18
N LEU A 100 4.69 -8.24 4.78
CA LEU A 100 5.87 -8.37 5.63
C LEU A 100 6.62 -7.04 5.74
N LEU A 101 7.12 -6.76 6.93
CA LEU A 101 8.10 -5.70 7.14
C LEU A 101 9.43 -6.16 6.55
N HIS A 102 10.03 -5.31 5.72
CA HIS A 102 11.36 -5.45 5.15
C HIS A 102 12.06 -4.10 5.16
N PRO A 103 12.76 -3.77 6.26
CA PRO A 103 13.32 -2.44 6.50
C PRO A 103 14.22 -1.91 5.38
N GLN A 104 14.94 -2.80 4.71
CA GLN A 104 15.89 -2.44 3.67
C GLN A 104 15.23 -2.05 2.35
N SER A 105 13.96 -2.41 2.13
CA SER A 105 13.20 -2.16 0.89
C SER A 105 13.91 -2.63 -0.40
N ILE A 106 14.72 -3.68 -0.30
CA ILE A 106 15.47 -4.28 -1.42
C ILE A 106 14.62 -5.34 -2.13
N VAL A 107 13.93 -6.19 -1.37
CA VAL A 107 12.90 -7.07 -1.92
C VAL A 107 11.61 -6.27 -2.00
N HIS A 108 11.15 -5.99 -3.22
CA HIS A 108 9.95 -5.17 -3.43
C HIS A 108 8.66 -5.97 -3.26
N SER A 109 8.63 -7.23 -3.71
CA SER A 109 7.57 -8.21 -3.42
C SER A 109 8.00 -9.60 -3.86
N MET A 110 7.21 -10.62 -3.48
CA MET A 110 7.45 -12.02 -3.78
C MET A 110 6.15 -12.73 -4.15
N VAL A 111 6.28 -13.82 -4.90
CA VAL A 111 5.20 -14.75 -5.21
C VAL A 111 5.62 -16.14 -4.75
N GLU A 112 4.82 -16.75 -3.89
CA GLU A 112 4.94 -18.15 -3.50
C GLU A 112 3.99 -19.01 -4.33
N PHE A 113 4.49 -20.08 -4.91
CA PHE A 113 3.74 -21.02 -5.72
C PHE A 113 3.34 -22.26 -4.90
N GLU A 114 2.39 -23.06 -5.43
CA GLU A 114 1.87 -24.24 -4.71
C GLU A 114 2.91 -25.34 -4.48
N ASP A 115 4.00 -25.38 -5.26
CA ASP A 115 5.15 -26.28 -5.05
C ASP A 115 6.10 -25.81 -3.93
N GLY A 116 5.83 -24.61 -3.34
CA GLY A 116 6.66 -24.01 -2.30
C GLY A 116 7.80 -23.13 -2.82
N ALA A 117 7.99 -23.03 -4.14
CA ALA A 117 8.96 -22.10 -4.72
C ALA A 117 8.54 -20.65 -4.48
N ILE A 118 9.52 -19.77 -4.22
CA ILE A 118 9.31 -18.34 -4.08
C ILE A 118 10.15 -17.60 -5.11
N LYS A 119 9.49 -16.76 -5.93
CA LYS A 119 10.17 -15.78 -6.77
C LYS A 119 10.09 -14.41 -6.13
N ALA A 120 11.20 -13.69 -6.12
CA ALA A 120 11.29 -12.32 -5.58
C ALA A 120 11.92 -11.38 -6.60
N GLN A 121 11.43 -10.15 -6.66
CA GLN A 121 12.11 -9.10 -7.42
C GLN A 121 12.89 -8.23 -6.44
N LEU A 122 14.19 -8.10 -6.68
CA LEU A 122 15.12 -7.32 -5.88
C LEU A 122 15.65 -6.13 -6.68
N GLY A 123 15.92 -5.03 -5.97
CA GLY A 123 16.55 -3.84 -6.53
C GLY A 123 16.71 -2.74 -5.49
N THR A 124 17.46 -1.72 -5.83
CA THR A 124 17.51 -0.49 -5.03
C THR A 124 16.13 0.21 -5.08
N PRO A 125 15.70 0.92 -4.00
CA PRO A 125 14.43 1.65 -3.97
C PRO A 125 14.47 2.85 -4.94
N ASP A 126 14.01 2.62 -6.18
CA ASP A 126 14.07 3.59 -7.26
C ASP A 126 12.90 3.34 -8.25
N MET A 127 11.96 4.28 -8.32
CA MET A 127 10.78 4.19 -9.20
C MET A 127 11.12 4.14 -10.70
N ARG A 128 12.32 4.55 -11.10
CA ARG A 128 12.76 4.40 -12.50
C ARG A 128 12.80 2.95 -12.95
N MET A 129 12.99 2.00 -12.02
CA MET A 129 12.99 0.57 -12.34
C MET A 129 11.60 0.08 -12.79
N PRO A 130 10.53 0.16 -12.00
CA PRO A 130 9.20 -0.30 -12.41
C PRO A 130 8.64 0.51 -13.58
N ILE A 131 8.89 1.82 -13.63
CA ILE A 131 8.44 2.69 -14.73
C ILE A 131 9.10 2.25 -16.06
N SER A 132 10.43 2.10 -16.07
CA SER A 132 11.14 1.69 -17.29
C SER A 132 10.74 0.27 -17.73
N PHE A 133 10.49 -0.63 -16.77
CA PHE A 133 10.03 -1.97 -17.10
C PHE A 133 8.64 -1.95 -17.74
N ALA A 134 7.70 -1.19 -17.21
CA ALA A 134 6.36 -1.06 -17.79
C ALA A 134 6.38 -0.47 -19.21
N LEU A 135 7.22 0.56 -19.44
CA LEU A 135 7.34 1.21 -20.74
C LEU A 135 8.04 0.35 -21.80
N MET A 136 8.97 -0.50 -21.38
CA MET A 136 9.80 -1.28 -22.31
C MET A 136 9.39 -2.76 -22.42
N TYR A 137 8.40 -3.19 -21.63
CA TYR A 137 7.94 -4.58 -21.63
C TYR A 137 7.69 -5.12 -23.03
N PRO A 138 8.10 -6.35 -23.38
CA PRO A 138 8.68 -7.37 -22.49
C PRO A 138 10.21 -7.27 -22.29
N ARG A 139 10.86 -6.27 -22.82
CA ARG A 139 12.32 -6.07 -22.70
C ARG A 139 12.65 -5.25 -21.46
N ARG A 140 13.91 -5.38 -21.00
CA ARG A 140 14.47 -4.51 -19.96
C ARG A 140 15.39 -3.48 -20.61
N ALA A 141 15.18 -2.21 -20.28
CA ALA A 141 16.09 -1.14 -20.71
C ALA A 141 17.32 -1.05 -19.79
N THR A 142 18.45 -0.64 -20.36
CA THR A 142 19.57 -0.16 -19.56
C THR A 142 19.16 1.13 -18.88
N ARG A 143 19.33 1.19 -17.57
CA ARG A 143 18.98 2.37 -16.79
C ARG A 143 20.22 2.92 -16.04
N PRO A 144 20.37 4.24 -15.93
CA PRO A 144 21.32 4.84 -15.02
C PRO A 144 20.88 4.63 -13.56
N GLY A 145 21.83 4.70 -12.63
CA GLY A 145 21.61 4.60 -11.20
C GLY A 145 22.31 3.41 -10.56
N GLU A 146 22.26 3.38 -9.26
CA GLU A 146 22.89 2.35 -8.45
C GLU A 146 22.28 0.98 -8.71
N ARG A 147 23.14 -0.03 -8.75
CA ARG A 147 22.74 -1.44 -8.82
C ARG A 147 22.83 -2.06 -7.45
N PHE A 148 21.91 -2.97 -7.15
CA PHE A 148 21.98 -3.71 -5.92
C PHE A 148 23.24 -4.57 -5.87
N ASP A 149 23.96 -4.46 -4.75
CA ASP A 149 25.19 -5.24 -4.49
C ASP A 149 24.97 -6.12 -3.25
N PHE A 150 25.04 -7.43 -3.44
CA PHE A 150 24.89 -8.42 -2.36
C PHE A 150 26.01 -8.33 -1.31
N MET A 151 27.21 -7.87 -1.70
CA MET A 151 28.32 -7.72 -0.76
C MET A 151 28.13 -6.52 0.16
N ALA A 152 27.52 -5.46 -0.35
CA ALA A 152 27.13 -4.29 0.46
C ALA A 152 25.92 -4.58 1.37
N HIS A 153 25.06 -5.51 0.97
CA HIS A 153 23.83 -5.88 1.68
C HIS A 153 23.75 -7.40 1.90
N PRO A 154 24.62 -7.98 2.75
CA PRO A 154 24.73 -9.42 2.94
C PRO A 154 23.55 -10.03 3.74
N GLN A 155 22.71 -9.18 4.35
CA GLN A 155 21.57 -9.61 5.15
C GLN A 155 20.30 -8.87 4.72
N LEU A 156 19.23 -9.62 4.51
CA LEU A 156 17.89 -9.14 4.26
C LEU A 156 17.00 -9.63 5.41
N THR A 157 16.31 -8.72 6.07
CA THR A 157 15.52 -9.03 7.26
C THR A 157 14.02 -8.88 7.00
N PHE A 158 13.24 -9.79 7.57
CA PHE A 158 11.79 -9.79 7.45
C PHE A 158 11.15 -9.98 8.81
N ALA A 159 10.00 -9.31 9.02
CA ALA A 159 9.19 -9.46 10.23
C ALA A 159 7.70 -9.37 9.90
N GLY A 160 6.86 -9.87 10.81
CA GLY A 160 5.43 -9.66 10.73
C GLY A 160 5.04 -8.20 11.03
N VAL A 161 3.92 -7.74 10.47
CA VAL A 161 3.36 -6.43 10.81
C VAL A 161 2.61 -6.52 12.13
N ASP A 162 2.88 -5.61 13.05
CA ASP A 162 2.07 -5.42 14.27
C ASP A 162 0.74 -4.76 13.89
N ARG A 163 -0.33 -5.56 13.85
CA ARG A 163 -1.67 -5.10 13.46
C ARG A 163 -2.33 -4.22 14.51
N ALA A 164 -1.93 -4.33 15.78
CA ALA A 164 -2.43 -3.43 16.84
C ALA A 164 -1.87 -2.02 16.65
N LYS A 165 -0.61 -1.93 16.25
CA LYS A 165 0.05 -0.66 15.91
C LYS A 165 -0.47 -0.04 14.62
N TYR A 166 -0.78 -0.88 13.62
CA TYR A 166 -1.17 -0.47 12.28
C TYR A 166 -2.55 -1.01 11.88
N PRO A 167 -3.64 -0.57 12.54
CA PRO A 167 -4.98 -1.09 12.26
C PRO A 167 -5.46 -0.78 10.85
N ALA A 168 -4.92 0.25 10.19
CA ALA A 168 -5.27 0.62 8.81
C ALA A 168 -5.11 -0.54 7.82
N LEU A 169 -4.14 -1.42 8.03
CA LEU A 169 -3.94 -2.59 7.18
C LEU A 169 -5.12 -3.58 7.28
N GLU A 170 -5.63 -3.83 8.49
CA GLU A 170 -6.81 -4.71 8.66
C GLU A 170 -8.08 -4.04 8.16
N ILE A 171 -8.23 -2.73 8.36
CA ILE A 171 -9.34 -1.94 7.81
C ILE A 171 -9.39 -2.08 6.29
N ALA A 172 -8.26 -1.98 5.60
CA ALA A 172 -8.19 -2.15 4.16
C ALA A 172 -8.56 -3.58 3.72
N CYS A 173 -8.08 -4.60 4.44
CA CYS A 173 -8.48 -5.99 4.20
C CYS A 173 -9.99 -6.18 4.37
N GLU A 174 -10.60 -5.56 5.38
CA GLU A 174 -12.04 -5.63 5.61
C GLU A 174 -12.82 -4.87 4.51
N CYS A 175 -12.35 -3.71 4.08
CA CYS A 175 -12.92 -3.01 2.93
C CYS A 175 -12.91 -3.89 1.68
N LEU A 176 -11.83 -4.65 1.46
CA LEU A 176 -11.74 -5.57 0.35
C LEU A 176 -12.72 -6.75 0.45
N ARG A 177 -12.92 -7.32 1.66
CA ARG A 177 -13.92 -8.37 1.90
C ARG A 177 -15.35 -7.86 1.67
N ARG A 178 -15.66 -6.66 2.15
CA ARG A 178 -16.95 -6.01 1.96
C ARG A 178 -17.23 -5.64 0.51
N ARG A 179 -16.16 -5.30 -0.25
CA ARG A 179 -16.28 -4.82 -1.65
C ARG A 179 -17.10 -3.52 -1.75
N GLY A 180 -17.85 -3.36 -2.84
CA GLY A 180 -18.70 -2.19 -3.06
C GLY A 180 -17.93 -0.88 -2.90
N THR A 181 -18.55 0.11 -2.25
CA THR A 181 -17.98 1.44 -2.02
C THR A 181 -16.98 1.51 -0.86
N ALA A 182 -16.75 0.42 -0.09
CA ALA A 182 -15.98 0.48 1.14
C ALA A 182 -14.53 1.02 0.97
N ALA A 183 -13.80 0.55 -0.04
CA ALA A 183 -12.45 1.05 -0.32
C ALA A 183 -12.43 2.52 -0.75
N CYS A 184 -13.44 2.96 -1.48
CA CYS A 184 -13.61 4.36 -1.87
C CYS A 184 -13.86 5.25 -0.64
N THR A 185 -14.73 4.81 0.26
CA THR A 185 -14.98 5.50 1.55
C THR A 185 -13.70 5.61 2.38
N MET A 186 -12.92 4.52 2.50
CA MET A 186 -11.62 4.53 3.18
C MET A 186 -10.69 5.58 2.57
N ASN A 187 -10.57 5.61 1.23
CA ASN A 187 -9.68 6.56 0.54
C ASN A 187 -10.13 8.01 0.74
N GLY A 188 -11.43 8.32 0.54
CA GLY A 188 -11.95 9.68 0.70
C GLY A 188 -11.73 10.23 2.11
N ALA A 189 -11.95 9.42 3.14
CA ALA A 189 -11.70 9.78 4.52
C ALA A 189 -10.20 9.98 4.81
N ASN A 190 -9.34 9.07 4.30
CA ASN A 190 -7.89 9.17 4.45
C ASN A 190 -7.32 10.46 3.87
N GLU A 191 -7.77 10.86 2.67
CA GLU A 191 -7.27 12.09 2.03
C GLU A 191 -7.53 13.34 2.88
N VAL A 192 -8.72 13.45 3.48
CA VAL A 192 -9.07 14.56 4.38
C VAL A 192 -8.23 14.51 5.65
N ALA A 193 -8.13 13.34 6.27
CA ALA A 193 -7.40 13.17 7.53
C ALA A 193 -5.89 13.42 7.37
N VAL A 194 -5.28 12.95 6.28
CA VAL A 194 -3.87 13.22 5.97
C VAL A 194 -3.64 14.72 5.73
N ALA A 195 -4.54 15.38 4.98
CA ALA A 195 -4.44 16.82 4.75
C ALA A 195 -4.56 17.62 6.07
N ALA A 196 -5.46 17.18 6.97
CA ALA A 196 -5.61 17.79 8.30
C ALA A 196 -4.36 17.60 9.16
N PHE A 197 -3.78 16.40 9.18
CA PHE A 197 -2.54 16.12 9.91
C PHE A 197 -1.38 16.96 9.37
N LEU A 198 -1.17 17.01 8.06
CA LEU A 198 -0.15 17.86 7.44
C LEU A 198 -0.37 19.35 7.77
N GLY A 199 -1.63 19.77 7.88
CA GLY A 199 -2.02 21.11 8.32
C GLY A 199 -1.95 21.32 9.85
N ARG A 200 -1.49 20.33 10.63
CA ARG A 200 -1.44 20.34 12.10
C ARG A 200 -2.78 20.59 12.80
N LYS A 201 -3.87 20.13 12.17
CA LYS A 201 -5.23 20.28 12.70
C LYS A 201 -5.71 19.04 13.47
N CYS A 202 -4.99 17.92 13.40
CA CYS A 202 -5.28 16.69 14.13
C CYS A 202 -3.99 15.94 14.47
N ALA A 203 -4.06 14.95 15.36
CA ALA A 203 -2.95 14.05 15.68
C ALA A 203 -2.83 12.93 14.64
N TRP A 204 -1.67 12.27 14.58
CA TRP A 204 -1.41 11.14 13.68
C TRP A 204 -2.41 9.98 13.89
N LEU A 205 -2.74 9.68 15.15
CA LEU A 205 -3.72 8.63 15.49
C LEU A 205 -5.14 8.96 14.97
N ASP A 206 -5.47 10.22 14.78
CA ASP A 206 -6.79 10.63 14.32
C ASP A 206 -7.02 10.31 12.83
N ILE A 207 -5.93 10.08 12.07
CA ILE A 207 -6.04 9.66 10.67
C ILE A 207 -6.85 8.36 10.56
N VAL A 208 -6.46 7.34 11.31
CA VAL A 208 -7.15 6.03 11.26
C VAL A 208 -8.52 6.12 11.89
N ARG A 209 -8.68 6.86 12.99
CA ARG A 209 -9.98 7.07 13.64
C ARG A 209 -11.00 7.77 12.74
N ALA A 210 -10.56 8.75 11.93
CA ALA A 210 -11.42 9.41 10.94
C ALA A 210 -11.87 8.43 9.84
N ILE A 211 -10.98 7.53 9.40
CA ILE A 211 -11.32 6.45 8.46
C ILE A 211 -12.38 5.52 9.06
N GLU A 212 -12.18 5.06 10.29
CA GLU A 212 -13.12 4.19 11.00
C GLU A 212 -14.49 4.87 11.19
N TYR A 213 -14.47 6.14 11.57
CA TYR A 213 -15.68 6.95 11.73
C TYR A 213 -16.48 7.04 10.42
N ALA A 214 -15.82 7.32 9.31
CA ALA A 214 -16.45 7.41 8.00
C ALA A 214 -16.99 6.04 7.55
N LEU A 215 -16.21 4.97 7.68
CA LEU A 215 -16.62 3.60 7.31
C LEU A 215 -17.82 3.09 8.12
N GLY A 216 -17.96 3.53 9.36
CA GLY A 216 -19.07 3.17 10.25
C GLY A 216 -20.37 3.93 9.97
N ARG A 217 -20.33 5.04 9.20
CA ARG A 217 -21.47 5.94 8.99
C ARG A 217 -21.85 6.16 7.54
N ALA A 218 -20.91 6.01 6.62
CA ALA A 218 -21.17 6.24 5.21
C ALA A 218 -22.17 5.22 4.64
N SER A 219 -22.96 5.68 3.71
CA SER A 219 -23.83 4.86 2.88
C SER A 219 -23.01 3.81 2.13
N PHE A 220 -23.54 2.60 2.01
CA PHE A 220 -22.85 1.47 1.37
C PHE A 220 -23.63 0.96 0.17
N ALA A 221 -22.98 0.93 -0.99
CA ALA A 221 -23.48 0.29 -2.20
C ALA A 221 -22.65 -0.97 -2.51
N ALA A 222 -23.31 -2.15 -2.53
CA ALA A 222 -22.62 -3.42 -2.79
C ALA A 222 -22.24 -3.62 -4.26
N ALA A 223 -23.00 -3.05 -5.18
CA ALA A 223 -22.77 -3.10 -6.62
C ALA A 223 -22.80 -1.67 -7.20
N PRO A 224 -21.78 -0.85 -6.90
CA PRO A 224 -21.81 0.58 -7.20
C PRO A 224 -21.66 0.88 -8.69
N THR A 225 -22.38 1.90 -9.15
CA THR A 225 -22.13 2.61 -10.39
C THR A 225 -20.97 3.60 -10.20
N LEU A 226 -20.55 4.25 -11.28
CA LEU A 226 -19.55 5.34 -11.18
C LEU A 226 -20.09 6.53 -10.36
N GLY A 227 -21.40 6.82 -10.45
CA GLY A 227 -22.06 7.84 -9.65
C GLY A 227 -22.01 7.51 -8.14
N ASP A 228 -22.31 6.27 -7.77
CA ASP A 228 -22.26 5.81 -6.37
C ASP A 228 -20.84 5.95 -5.77
N TYR A 229 -19.79 5.75 -6.58
CA TYR A 229 -18.43 5.99 -6.12
C TYR A 229 -18.13 7.47 -5.86
N ALA A 230 -18.63 8.36 -6.71
CA ALA A 230 -18.48 9.80 -6.50
C ALA A 230 -19.21 10.26 -5.22
N GLU A 231 -20.45 9.82 -5.03
CA GLU A 231 -21.24 10.12 -3.84
C GLU A 231 -20.59 9.57 -2.57
N ALA A 232 -20.10 8.31 -2.60
CA ALA A 232 -19.43 7.69 -1.47
C ALA A 232 -18.11 8.41 -1.10
N ASN A 233 -17.35 8.89 -2.10
CA ASN A 233 -16.17 9.71 -1.87
C ASN A 233 -16.53 11.04 -1.19
N ASP A 234 -17.53 11.73 -1.68
CA ASP A 234 -17.93 13.03 -1.14
C ASP A 234 -18.51 12.88 0.27
N GLU A 235 -19.32 11.86 0.51
CA GLU A 235 -19.82 11.53 1.84
C GLU A 235 -18.69 11.19 2.82
N ALA A 236 -17.74 10.37 2.42
CA ALA A 236 -16.60 10.00 3.24
C ALA A 236 -15.76 11.23 3.64
N ARG A 237 -15.51 12.13 2.71
CA ARG A 237 -14.81 13.40 2.95
C ARG A 237 -15.54 14.27 3.97
N ARG A 238 -16.86 14.39 3.83
CA ARG A 238 -17.69 15.17 4.77
C ARG A 238 -17.65 14.55 6.18
N LEU A 239 -17.79 13.22 6.28
CA LEU A 239 -17.75 12.51 7.56
C LEU A 239 -16.37 12.61 8.25
N ALA A 240 -15.29 12.50 7.49
CA ALA A 240 -13.95 12.70 8.05
C ALA A 240 -13.73 14.14 8.54
N ALA A 241 -14.19 15.15 7.79
CA ALA A 241 -14.13 16.54 8.21
C ALA A 241 -14.99 16.79 9.46
N GLU A 242 -16.17 16.20 9.55
CA GLU A 242 -17.04 16.25 10.74
C GLU A 242 -16.34 15.67 11.97
N TYR A 243 -15.72 14.47 11.83
CA TYR A 243 -14.97 13.84 12.93
C TYR A 243 -13.83 14.74 13.44
N LEU A 244 -13.13 15.39 12.52
CA LEU A 244 -11.96 16.22 12.82
C LEU A 244 -12.33 17.69 13.17
N ALA A 245 -13.61 18.04 13.19
CA ALA A 245 -14.13 19.40 13.44
C ALA A 245 -13.49 20.48 12.53
N LEU A 246 -13.39 20.19 11.22
CA LEU A 246 -12.79 21.02 10.18
C LEU A 246 -13.81 21.96 9.51
#